data_78ef7653fbccf6bd6baf89b5cd915555
#
_entry.id   78ef7653fbccf6bd6baf89b5cd915555
#
_cell.length_a   1.000
_cell.length_b   1.000
_cell.length_c   1.000
_cell.angle_alpha   90.00
_cell.angle_beta   90.00
_cell.angle_gamma   90.00
#
_symmetry.space_group_name_H-M   'P 1'
#
loop_
_entity.id
_entity.type
_entity.pdbx_description
1 polymer ?
#
loop_
_entity_poly.entity_id
_entity_poly.type
_entity_poly.pdbx_seq_one_letter_code
_entity_poly.pdbx_strand_id
1 'polypeptide(L)'
;GGYHNVHLGKWHLGGEPGMRPEQRGFDESLGFIIGAQMFLPQNDRNVVNSKQDFDPIDKYLWANLPFSVQYNGGERFHPDRYMTDYLTHQAVRAIDANRNRPFFLYLAYNAPHTPLQALKSDYDALSAIPDHRTRVYAAMIRALDRGVGQVMQALKERGLDDNTLIIFTSDNGGAHYIGLPEINRPYRGWKATFFEGGIRVPLLMRWPARIAAGTRVNGTVSHFDIFATAAGAAGVKPPADRVIDGIDLAPYVDARRAPMPRRTLFWKSGAYQAVRDGDAKLQILDIPRRSLLYDLGGDPTERRDIAGGNPAEVQRLTALIRAHDAQQARPSWAALFRSPVAIDRPLGTPPRAGEAYSYWSN
;
A
#
# COMPACT_ATOMS: atom_id res chain seq x y z
N GLY A 1 15.99 -10.44 17.89
CA GLY A 1 16.32 -11.50 16.96
C GLY A 1 17.71 -11.40 16.32
N GLY A 2 18.51 -10.34 16.66
CA GLY A 2 19.86 -10.15 16.10
C GLY A 2 19.88 -9.67 14.64
N TYR A 3 18.78 -9.19 14.13
CA TYR A 3 18.70 -8.62 12.79
C TYR A 3 19.17 -7.16 12.79
N HIS A 4 19.83 -6.77 11.72
CA HIS A 4 20.09 -5.37 11.40
C HIS A 4 18.95 -4.83 10.54
N ASN A 5 18.31 -3.77 11.02
CA ASN A 5 17.05 -3.27 10.44
C ASN A 5 17.30 -2.00 9.63
N VAL A 6 16.99 -2.04 8.35
CA VAL A 6 17.21 -0.92 7.41
C VAL A 6 15.88 -0.46 6.81
N HIS A 7 15.61 0.83 6.90
CA HIS A 7 14.50 1.48 6.21
C HIS A 7 15.02 2.31 5.03
N LEU A 8 14.42 2.12 3.87
CA LEU A 8 14.72 2.89 2.65
C LEU A 8 13.44 3.43 2.03
N GLY A 9 13.33 4.74 1.87
CA GLY A 9 12.26 5.40 1.14
C GLY A 9 11.26 6.16 1.98
N LYS A 10 9.98 6.00 1.68
CA LYS A 10 8.86 6.70 2.33
C LYS A 10 8.58 6.14 3.73
N TRP A 11 8.51 7.03 4.73
CA TRP A 11 8.10 6.67 6.09
C TRP A 11 6.61 6.90 6.36
N HIS A 12 6.14 8.14 6.28
CA HIS A 12 4.76 8.60 6.44
C HIS A 12 4.07 8.24 7.77
N LEU A 13 4.85 8.00 8.83
CA LEU A 13 4.34 7.65 10.18
C LEU A 13 4.75 8.68 11.25
N GLY A 14 5.01 9.92 10.83
CA GLY A 14 5.38 11.05 11.69
C GLY A 14 6.87 11.36 11.65
N GLY A 15 7.18 12.64 11.85
CA GLY A 15 8.55 13.18 11.84
C GLY A 15 8.99 13.76 13.17
N GLU A 16 8.09 13.86 14.14
CA GLU A 16 8.36 14.38 15.47
C GLU A 16 9.29 13.46 16.27
N PRO A 17 9.95 13.96 17.32
CA PRO A 17 10.77 13.14 18.21
C PRO A 17 10.00 11.90 18.71
N GLY A 18 10.62 10.74 18.62
CA GLY A 18 10.01 9.46 18.95
C GLY A 18 9.15 8.82 17.85
N MET A 19 8.97 9.46 16.69
CA MET A 19 8.16 8.92 15.58
C MET A 19 8.99 8.50 14.36
N ARG A 20 10.25 8.89 14.28
CA ARG A 20 11.11 8.62 13.13
C ARG A 20 11.56 7.16 13.05
N PRO A 21 11.92 6.64 11.87
CA PRO A 21 12.30 5.23 11.69
C PRO A 21 13.39 4.77 12.65
N GLU A 22 14.47 5.56 12.79
CA GLU A 22 15.60 5.27 13.67
C GLU A 22 15.23 5.24 15.16
N GLN A 23 14.07 5.79 15.52
CA GLN A 23 13.50 5.75 16.87
C GLN A 23 12.42 4.68 17.03
N ARG A 24 12.11 3.96 15.94
CA ARG A 24 11.07 2.92 15.87
C ARG A 24 11.62 1.54 15.53
N GLY A 25 12.91 1.31 15.76
CA GLY A 25 13.53 0.00 15.65
C GLY A 25 14.32 -0.24 14.37
N PHE A 26 14.53 0.80 13.54
CA PHE A 26 15.47 0.72 12.43
C PHE A 26 16.85 1.24 12.86
N ASP A 27 17.89 0.45 12.59
CA ASP A 27 19.29 0.83 12.87
C ASP A 27 19.76 1.89 11.86
N GLU A 28 19.26 1.80 10.64
CA GLU A 28 19.55 2.74 9.55
C GLU A 28 18.25 3.14 8.83
N SER A 29 18.16 4.43 8.50
CA SER A 29 17.05 4.97 7.72
C SER A 29 17.57 5.94 6.66
N LEU A 30 17.25 5.72 5.41
CA LEU A 30 17.53 6.62 4.30
C LEU A 30 16.28 6.85 3.48
N GLY A 31 15.77 8.07 3.47
CA GLY A 31 14.55 8.36 2.73
C GLY A 31 13.93 9.69 3.12
N PHE A 32 12.61 9.73 3.22
CA PHE A 32 11.86 10.93 3.54
C PHE A 32 10.65 10.61 4.43
N ILE A 33 10.33 11.56 5.28
CA ILE A 33 9.32 11.40 6.35
C ILE A 33 7.89 11.61 5.83
N ILE A 34 7.71 12.50 4.84
CA ILE A 34 6.40 12.93 4.33
C ILE A 34 5.78 11.92 3.36
N GLY A 35 4.49 12.11 3.07
CA GLY A 35 3.68 11.16 2.28
C GLY A 35 4.00 11.10 0.79
N ALA A 36 4.69 12.12 0.25
CA ALA A 36 5.07 12.19 -1.16
C ALA A 36 6.40 12.91 -1.34
N GLN A 37 7.05 12.71 -2.48
CA GLN A 37 8.34 13.31 -2.83
C GLN A 37 8.48 13.40 -4.34
N MET A 38 9.24 14.38 -4.85
CA MET A 38 9.61 14.43 -6.26
C MET A 38 10.51 13.24 -6.64
N PHE A 39 10.37 12.77 -7.87
CA PHE A 39 11.21 11.68 -8.40
C PHE A 39 12.48 12.20 -9.10
N LEU A 40 12.40 13.41 -9.66
CA LEU A 40 13.48 14.22 -10.18
C LEU A 40 13.12 15.70 -10.04
N PRO A 41 14.07 16.63 -10.16
CA PRO A 41 13.74 18.05 -10.37
C PRO A 41 12.79 18.23 -11.54
N GLN A 42 11.78 19.09 -11.40
CA GLN A 42 10.71 19.24 -12.41
C GLN A 42 11.22 19.60 -13.81
N ASN A 43 12.36 20.28 -13.89
CA ASN A 43 12.97 20.76 -15.13
C ASN A 43 14.13 19.87 -15.60
N ASP A 44 14.32 18.68 -15.02
CA ASP A 44 15.33 17.75 -15.49
C ASP A 44 14.97 17.28 -16.91
N ARG A 45 15.98 17.26 -17.82
CA ARG A 45 15.79 16.84 -19.22
C ARG A 45 15.38 15.38 -19.39
N ASN A 46 15.59 14.57 -18.38
CA ASN A 46 15.30 13.14 -18.39
C ASN A 46 13.95 12.79 -17.73
N VAL A 47 13.16 13.79 -17.34
CA VAL A 47 11.85 13.59 -16.72
C VAL A 47 10.70 13.90 -17.67
N VAL A 48 9.65 13.09 -17.60
CA VAL A 48 8.35 13.34 -18.22
C VAL A 48 7.32 13.50 -17.11
N ASN A 49 6.72 14.68 -17.06
CA ASN A 49 5.77 15.08 -16.04
C ASN A 49 4.32 14.94 -16.54
N SER A 50 3.40 14.53 -15.67
CA SER A 50 1.97 14.59 -15.92
C SER A 50 1.26 15.28 -14.75
N LYS A 51 1.01 16.59 -14.90
CA LYS A 51 0.31 17.41 -13.89
C LYS A 51 -1.20 17.30 -14.04
N GLN A 52 -1.91 17.27 -12.92
CA GLN A 52 -3.37 17.26 -12.86
C GLN A 52 -3.86 18.67 -12.47
N ASP A 53 -4.37 19.42 -13.43
CA ASP A 53 -4.90 20.77 -13.24
C ASP A 53 -6.26 20.81 -12.51
N PHE A 54 -6.97 19.68 -12.50
CA PHE A 54 -8.25 19.50 -11.80
C PHE A 54 -8.11 19.12 -10.32
N ASP A 55 -6.91 18.75 -9.85
CA ASP A 55 -6.65 18.36 -8.46
C ASP A 55 -5.88 19.46 -7.70
N PRO A 56 -6.50 20.13 -6.72
CA PRO A 56 -5.81 21.12 -5.88
C PRO A 56 -4.62 20.52 -5.09
N ILE A 57 -4.71 19.24 -4.72
CA ILE A 57 -3.63 18.56 -3.99
C ILE A 57 -2.45 18.35 -4.91
N ASP A 58 -2.67 17.90 -6.14
CA ASP A 58 -1.59 17.73 -7.11
C ASP A 58 -0.87 19.08 -7.37
N LYS A 59 -1.63 20.17 -7.56
CA LYS A 59 -1.05 21.51 -7.69
C LYS A 59 -0.16 21.91 -6.50
N TYR A 60 -0.64 21.61 -5.29
CA TYR A 60 0.13 21.87 -4.07
C TYR A 60 1.40 21.02 -4.02
N LEU A 61 1.34 19.74 -4.37
CA LEU A 61 2.49 18.84 -4.40
C LEU A 61 3.56 19.34 -5.38
N TRP A 62 3.16 19.71 -6.60
CA TRP A 62 4.08 20.27 -7.60
C TRP A 62 4.77 21.56 -7.16
N ALA A 63 4.10 22.39 -6.38
CA ALA A 63 4.64 23.66 -5.90
C ALA A 63 5.58 23.50 -4.68
N ASN A 64 5.39 22.46 -3.87
CA ASN A 64 5.98 22.42 -2.53
C ASN A 64 6.88 21.19 -2.27
N LEU A 65 6.74 20.10 -3.03
CA LEU A 65 7.56 18.91 -2.76
C LEU A 65 9.02 19.11 -3.16
N PRO A 66 9.95 18.77 -2.26
CA PRO A 66 11.37 18.76 -2.61
C PRO A 66 11.74 17.49 -3.40
N PHE A 67 12.91 17.52 -4.01
CA PHE A 67 13.64 16.34 -4.48
C PHE A 67 14.81 16.11 -3.54
N SER A 68 14.57 15.42 -2.43
CA SER A 68 15.60 15.21 -1.42
C SER A 68 15.34 13.98 -0.57
N VAL A 69 16.40 13.46 0.05
CA VAL A 69 16.37 12.43 1.09
C VAL A 69 17.21 12.86 2.28
N GLN A 70 17.08 12.15 3.40
CA GLN A 70 17.91 12.32 4.59
C GLN A 70 18.35 10.96 5.12
N TYR A 71 19.50 10.90 5.76
CA TYR A 71 20.00 9.71 6.44
C TYR A 71 19.93 9.89 7.96
N ASN A 72 19.28 8.97 8.66
CA ASN A 72 19.12 8.94 10.13
C ASN A 72 18.74 10.31 10.73
N GLY A 73 17.78 11.00 10.12
CA GLY A 73 17.32 12.31 10.59
C GLY A 73 18.31 13.46 10.42
N GLY A 74 19.42 13.24 9.73
CA GLY A 74 20.43 14.27 9.40
C GLY A 74 19.96 15.27 8.35
N GLU A 75 20.88 16.03 7.79
CA GLU A 75 20.60 17.01 6.76
C GLU A 75 20.03 16.36 5.49
N ARG A 76 19.17 17.11 4.80
CA ARG A 76 18.62 16.71 3.52
C ARG A 76 19.65 16.94 2.41
N PHE A 77 19.71 15.97 1.48
CA PHE A 77 20.54 16.07 0.30
C PHE A 77 19.80 15.57 -0.94
N HIS A 78 20.26 15.95 -2.11
CA HIS A 78 19.67 15.55 -3.38
C HIS A 78 20.20 14.18 -3.82
N PRO A 79 19.32 13.23 -4.18
CA PRO A 79 19.72 12.03 -4.89
C PRO A 79 20.41 12.35 -6.23
N ASP A 80 21.33 11.50 -6.66
CA ASP A 80 22.09 11.66 -7.90
C ASP A 80 21.36 11.13 -9.15
N ARG A 81 20.18 10.57 -8.97
CA ARG A 81 19.37 9.92 -10.02
C ARG A 81 17.89 9.88 -9.66
N TYR A 82 17.07 9.38 -10.58
CA TYR A 82 15.64 9.16 -10.39
C TYR A 82 15.35 8.41 -9.08
N MET A 83 14.40 8.89 -8.27
CA MET A 83 14.17 8.43 -6.90
C MET A 83 14.00 6.91 -6.79
N THR A 84 13.24 6.29 -7.68
CA THR A 84 13.05 4.84 -7.68
C THR A 84 14.37 4.09 -7.91
N ASP A 85 15.17 4.54 -8.88
CA ASP A 85 16.48 3.94 -9.16
C ASP A 85 17.48 4.24 -8.02
N TYR A 86 17.38 5.39 -7.38
CA TYR A 86 18.19 5.74 -6.21
C TYR A 86 17.91 4.80 -5.05
N LEU A 87 16.64 4.63 -4.67
CA LEU A 87 16.24 3.72 -3.59
C LEU A 87 16.62 2.27 -3.88
N THR A 88 16.48 1.84 -5.13
CA THR A 88 16.93 0.52 -5.59
C THR A 88 18.44 0.34 -5.42
N HIS A 89 19.22 1.33 -5.84
CA HIS A 89 20.67 1.29 -5.68
C HIS A 89 21.08 1.25 -4.20
N GLN A 90 20.41 2.00 -3.34
CA GLN A 90 20.66 1.94 -1.90
C GLN A 90 20.24 0.62 -1.27
N ALA A 91 19.16 -0.02 -1.78
CA ALA A 91 18.76 -1.36 -1.34
C ALA A 91 19.82 -2.41 -1.69
N VAL A 92 20.38 -2.36 -2.89
CA VAL A 92 21.50 -3.23 -3.30
C VAL A 92 22.71 -3.03 -2.40
N ARG A 93 23.06 -1.77 -2.09
CA ARG A 93 24.16 -1.46 -1.14
C ARG A 93 23.88 -1.96 0.28
N ALA A 94 22.65 -1.82 0.75
CA ALA A 94 22.26 -2.34 2.06
C ALA A 94 22.36 -3.88 2.13
N ILE A 95 21.98 -4.58 1.06
CA ILE A 95 22.16 -6.04 0.93
C ILE A 95 23.66 -6.40 0.99
N ASP A 96 24.52 -5.69 0.25
CA ASP A 96 25.96 -5.88 0.27
C ASP A 96 26.57 -5.70 1.66
N ALA A 97 26.22 -4.61 2.33
CA ALA A 97 26.73 -4.26 3.65
C ALA A 97 26.31 -5.28 4.73
N ASN A 98 25.17 -5.94 4.52
CA ASN A 98 24.59 -6.88 5.49
C ASN A 98 24.72 -8.37 5.08
N ARG A 99 25.44 -8.69 4.00
CA ARG A 99 25.52 -10.06 3.47
C ARG A 99 26.02 -11.13 4.45
N ASN A 100 26.75 -10.73 5.48
CA ASN A 100 27.35 -11.62 6.48
C ASN A 100 26.59 -11.65 7.81
N ARG A 101 25.41 -11.04 7.90
CA ARG A 101 24.55 -11.02 9.10
C ARG A 101 23.07 -11.05 8.72
N PRO A 102 22.16 -11.50 9.60
CA PRO A 102 20.73 -11.37 9.38
C PRO A 102 20.33 -9.89 9.22
N PHE A 103 19.46 -9.60 8.27
CA PHE A 103 18.95 -8.24 8.08
C PHE A 103 17.45 -8.25 7.78
N PHE A 104 16.81 -7.15 8.14
CA PHE A 104 15.44 -6.79 7.74
C PHE A 104 15.50 -5.50 6.94
N LEU A 105 15.09 -5.54 5.67
CA LEU A 105 15.07 -4.40 4.77
C LEU A 105 13.63 -4.02 4.47
N TYR A 106 13.19 -2.85 4.93
CA TYR A 106 11.94 -2.23 4.53
C TYR A 106 12.19 -1.23 3.40
N LEU A 107 11.96 -1.67 2.16
CA LEU A 107 12.13 -0.86 0.96
C LEU A 107 10.78 -0.26 0.55
N ALA A 108 10.51 0.94 1.02
CA ALA A 108 9.27 1.66 0.87
C ALA A 108 9.33 2.65 -0.31
N TYR A 109 9.21 2.15 -1.53
CA TYR A 109 9.15 3.00 -2.71
C TYR A 109 7.97 3.98 -2.65
N ASN A 110 8.17 5.22 -3.12
CA ASN A 110 7.08 6.16 -3.34
C ASN A 110 6.38 5.96 -4.70
N ALA A 111 7.01 5.25 -5.63
CA ALA A 111 6.38 4.91 -6.90
C ALA A 111 5.23 3.90 -6.72
N PRO A 112 4.10 4.07 -7.43
CA PRO A 112 3.79 5.10 -8.44
C PRO A 112 2.93 6.27 -7.90
N HIS A 113 3.10 6.72 -6.65
CA HIS A 113 2.36 7.84 -6.06
C HIS A 113 2.63 9.17 -6.82
N THR A 114 1.67 10.09 -6.77
CA THR A 114 1.86 11.47 -7.27
C THR A 114 2.97 12.20 -6.50
N PRO A 115 3.66 13.17 -7.15
CA PRO A 115 3.53 13.68 -8.51
C PRO A 115 3.88 12.65 -9.58
N LEU A 116 3.11 12.62 -10.68
CA LEU A 116 3.39 11.68 -11.76
C LEU A 116 4.60 12.15 -12.57
N GLN A 117 5.75 11.58 -12.28
CA GLN A 117 7.04 11.84 -12.93
C GLN A 117 7.69 10.53 -13.36
N ALA A 118 7.91 10.34 -14.64
CA ALA A 118 8.59 9.17 -15.19
C ALA A 118 9.97 9.53 -15.77
N LEU A 119 10.89 8.58 -15.78
CA LEU A 119 12.07 8.67 -16.62
C LEU A 119 11.66 8.71 -18.09
N LYS A 120 12.28 9.61 -18.87
CA LYS A 120 12.02 9.72 -20.31
C LYS A 120 12.28 8.40 -21.04
N SER A 121 13.32 7.68 -20.69
CA SER A 121 13.64 6.37 -21.28
C SER A 121 12.56 5.31 -21.04
N ASP A 122 11.95 5.29 -19.85
CA ASP A 122 10.85 4.37 -19.54
C ASP A 122 9.56 4.79 -20.24
N TYR A 123 9.30 6.11 -20.33
CA TYR A 123 8.17 6.66 -21.06
C TYR A 123 8.27 6.38 -22.56
N ASP A 124 9.42 6.60 -23.18
CA ASP A 124 9.64 6.37 -24.61
C ASP A 124 9.48 4.89 -24.98
N ALA A 125 9.91 3.98 -24.12
CA ALA A 125 9.76 2.53 -24.30
C ALA A 125 8.29 2.04 -24.30
N LEU A 126 7.34 2.86 -23.84
CA LEU A 126 5.91 2.55 -23.79
C LEU A 126 5.10 3.33 -24.84
N SER A 127 5.70 3.58 -26.00
CA SER A 127 5.08 4.37 -27.09
C SER A 127 3.74 3.83 -27.60
N ALA A 128 3.46 2.54 -27.40
CA ALA A 128 2.18 1.92 -27.73
C ALA A 128 1.02 2.40 -26.84
N ILE A 129 1.27 3.07 -25.71
CA ILE A 129 0.24 3.66 -24.85
C ILE A 129 0.00 5.10 -25.31
N PRO A 130 -1.13 5.41 -25.96
CA PRO A 130 -1.36 6.73 -26.55
C PRO A 130 -1.68 7.82 -25.52
N ASP A 131 -2.41 7.47 -24.44
CA ASP A 131 -2.77 8.42 -23.38
C ASP A 131 -1.55 8.80 -22.55
N HIS A 132 -1.23 10.09 -22.51
CA HIS A 132 -0.03 10.62 -21.86
C HIS A 132 0.04 10.27 -20.37
N ARG A 133 -1.06 10.43 -19.62
CA ARG A 133 -1.10 10.19 -18.17
C ARG A 133 -0.93 8.72 -17.86
N THR A 134 -1.67 7.86 -18.57
CA THR A 134 -1.53 6.40 -18.46
C THR A 134 -0.10 5.96 -18.76
N ARG A 135 0.50 6.54 -19.79
CA ARG A 135 1.87 6.20 -20.19
C ARG A 135 2.90 6.64 -19.16
N VAL A 136 2.75 7.83 -18.54
CA VAL A 136 3.62 8.28 -17.45
C VAL A 136 3.46 7.34 -16.25
N TYR A 137 2.24 7.01 -15.85
CA TYR A 137 1.98 6.11 -14.74
C TYR A 137 2.56 4.71 -14.99
N ALA A 138 2.35 4.15 -16.17
CA ALA A 138 2.93 2.86 -16.56
C ALA A 138 4.47 2.88 -16.59
N ALA A 139 5.08 3.99 -16.99
CA ALA A 139 6.53 4.15 -16.99
C ALA A 139 7.10 4.20 -15.55
N MET A 140 6.39 4.79 -14.60
CA MET A 140 6.75 4.75 -13.18
C MET A 140 6.70 3.31 -12.63
N ILE A 141 5.68 2.53 -13.01
CA ILE A 141 5.58 1.11 -12.65
C ILE A 141 6.71 0.29 -13.29
N ARG A 142 7.06 0.57 -14.56
CA ARG A 142 8.19 -0.07 -15.24
C ARG A 142 9.51 0.16 -14.50
N ALA A 143 9.76 1.39 -14.01
CA ALA A 143 10.94 1.69 -13.21
C ALA A 143 10.94 0.92 -11.87
N LEU A 144 9.77 0.80 -11.23
CA LEU A 144 9.61 0.02 -10.00
C LEU A 144 9.89 -1.46 -10.24
N ASP A 145 9.31 -2.06 -11.28
CA ASP A 145 9.51 -3.47 -11.64
C ASP A 145 10.99 -3.78 -11.93
N ARG A 146 11.66 -2.89 -12.69
CA ARG A 146 13.11 -2.97 -12.90
C ARG A 146 13.87 -2.94 -11.57
N GLY A 147 13.48 -2.07 -10.64
CA GLY A 147 14.09 -1.98 -9.31
C GLY A 147 13.93 -3.27 -8.50
N VAL A 148 12.76 -3.86 -8.49
CA VAL A 148 12.50 -5.17 -7.85
C VAL A 148 13.41 -6.25 -8.47
N GLY A 149 13.51 -6.30 -9.81
CA GLY A 149 14.40 -7.21 -10.51
C GLY A 149 15.86 -7.08 -10.08
N GLN A 150 16.36 -5.83 -9.93
CA GLN A 150 17.73 -5.56 -9.46
C GLN A 150 17.97 -6.02 -8.02
N VAL A 151 17.02 -5.81 -7.12
CA VAL A 151 17.09 -6.30 -5.73
C VAL A 151 17.14 -7.83 -5.69
N MET A 152 16.28 -8.51 -6.46
CA MET A 152 16.28 -9.98 -6.54
C MET A 152 17.58 -10.51 -7.13
N GLN A 153 18.10 -9.86 -8.16
CA GLN A 153 19.37 -10.23 -8.77
C GLN A 153 20.54 -10.06 -7.79
N ALA A 154 20.53 -8.97 -7.03
CA ALA A 154 21.53 -8.71 -5.99
C ALA A 154 21.56 -9.82 -4.92
N LEU A 155 20.42 -10.28 -4.45
CA LEU A 155 20.33 -11.39 -3.49
C LEU A 155 20.90 -12.69 -4.09
N LYS A 156 20.56 -12.97 -5.35
CA LYS A 156 21.04 -14.17 -6.05
C LYS A 156 22.56 -14.18 -6.23
N GLU A 157 23.14 -13.06 -6.70
CA GLU A 157 24.59 -12.93 -6.91
C GLU A 157 25.41 -13.07 -5.63
N ARG A 158 24.79 -12.82 -4.46
CA ARG A 158 25.43 -12.92 -3.15
C ARG A 158 25.13 -14.23 -2.43
N GLY A 159 24.40 -15.16 -3.08
CA GLY A 159 24.02 -16.43 -2.48
C GLY A 159 23.04 -16.32 -1.31
N LEU A 160 22.29 -15.23 -1.24
CA LEU A 160 21.29 -14.96 -0.18
C LEU A 160 19.87 -15.34 -0.59
N ASP A 161 19.66 -15.62 -1.86
CA ASP A 161 18.36 -15.78 -2.50
C ASP A 161 17.50 -16.88 -1.88
N ASP A 162 18.10 -18.05 -1.61
CA ASP A 162 17.36 -19.21 -1.11
C ASP A 162 16.78 -18.99 0.28
N ASN A 163 17.50 -18.28 1.15
CA ASN A 163 17.11 -18.04 2.55
C ASN A 163 16.71 -16.58 2.83
N THR A 164 16.16 -15.91 1.85
CA THR A 164 15.54 -14.58 2.02
C THR A 164 14.06 -14.66 1.74
N LEU A 165 13.23 -14.27 2.73
CA LEU A 165 11.82 -14.02 2.54
C LEU A 165 11.64 -12.63 1.91
N ILE A 166 11.14 -12.58 0.68
CA ILE A 166 10.74 -11.35 0.00
C ILE A 166 9.22 -11.26 0.04
N ILE A 167 8.68 -10.12 0.51
CA ILE A 167 7.26 -9.78 0.47
C ILE A 167 7.11 -8.52 -0.38
N PHE A 168 6.30 -8.59 -1.42
CA PHE A 168 5.94 -7.46 -2.27
C PHE A 168 4.46 -7.17 -2.12
N THR A 169 4.12 -5.91 -1.83
CA THR A 169 2.73 -5.45 -1.72
C THR A 169 2.63 -3.96 -2.05
N SER A 170 1.41 -3.44 -2.16
CA SER A 170 1.09 -2.01 -2.20
C SER A 170 0.37 -1.61 -0.92
N ASP A 171 0.48 -0.35 -0.51
CA ASP A 171 -0.19 0.17 0.69
C ASP A 171 -1.70 0.33 0.52
N ASN A 172 -2.16 0.63 -0.69
CA ASN A 172 -3.58 0.78 -1.07
C ASN A 172 -3.76 0.65 -2.59
N GLY A 173 -5.00 0.59 -3.02
CA GLY A 173 -5.35 0.68 -4.43
C GLY A 173 -5.09 2.07 -5.03
N GLY A 174 -5.14 2.18 -6.34
CA GLY A 174 -4.96 3.43 -7.07
C GLY A 174 -5.99 4.49 -6.66
N ALA A 175 -5.59 5.75 -6.69
CA ALA A 175 -6.40 6.86 -6.21
C ALA A 175 -7.26 7.49 -7.31
N HIS A 176 -8.48 7.93 -6.97
CA HIS A 176 -9.39 8.59 -7.89
C HIS A 176 -8.84 9.93 -8.42
N TYR A 177 -8.00 10.60 -7.63
CA TYR A 177 -7.42 11.90 -7.99
C TYR A 177 -6.33 11.83 -9.05
N ILE A 178 -5.83 10.64 -9.39
CA ILE A 178 -4.92 10.48 -10.54
C ILE A 178 -5.67 10.69 -11.87
N GLY A 179 -7.00 10.55 -11.88
CA GLY A 179 -7.81 10.73 -13.08
C GLY A 179 -7.72 9.58 -14.09
N LEU A 180 -7.32 8.38 -13.67
CA LEU A 180 -7.26 7.18 -14.48
C LEU A 180 -8.43 6.25 -14.15
N PRO A 181 -9.47 6.13 -15.00
CA PRO A 181 -10.70 5.40 -14.67
C PRO A 181 -10.48 3.90 -14.53
N GLU A 182 -9.43 3.37 -15.14
CA GLU A 182 -9.17 1.93 -15.24
C GLU A 182 -8.14 1.40 -14.23
N ILE A 183 -7.61 2.29 -13.35
CA ILE A 183 -6.44 2.01 -12.51
C ILE A 183 -6.63 0.81 -11.56
N ASN A 184 -7.86 0.55 -11.11
CA ASN A 184 -8.20 -0.53 -10.17
C ASN A 184 -9.03 -1.66 -10.82
N ARG A 185 -9.23 -1.65 -12.15
CA ARG A 185 -10.01 -2.71 -12.80
C ARG A 185 -9.49 -4.11 -12.45
N PRO A 186 -10.42 -5.08 -12.28
CA PRO A 186 -11.88 -4.98 -12.45
C PRO A 186 -12.61 -4.46 -11.20
N TYR A 187 -11.91 -4.15 -10.12
CA TYR A 187 -12.47 -3.79 -8.84
C TYR A 187 -13.02 -2.37 -8.80
N ARG A 188 -14.08 -2.19 -8.03
CA ARG A 188 -14.76 -0.92 -7.79
C ARG A 188 -14.05 -0.12 -6.70
N GLY A 189 -14.11 1.21 -6.77
CA GLY A 189 -13.57 2.12 -5.77
C GLY A 189 -12.09 2.42 -5.94
N TRP A 190 -11.54 3.16 -4.97
CA TRP A 190 -10.22 3.80 -5.02
C TRP A 190 -9.58 3.82 -3.64
N LYS A 191 -8.30 4.24 -3.56
CA LYS A 191 -7.70 4.71 -2.31
C LYS A 191 -8.69 5.62 -1.57
N ALA A 192 -8.75 5.51 -0.25
CA ALA A 192 -9.72 6.18 0.65
C ALA A 192 -11.15 5.63 0.58
N THR A 193 -11.42 4.55 -0.15
CA THR A 193 -12.66 3.79 -0.05
C THR A 193 -12.38 2.35 0.42
N PHE A 194 -13.40 1.70 1.01
CA PHE A 194 -13.29 0.30 1.44
C PHE A 194 -13.87 -0.69 0.43
N PHE A 195 -14.11 -0.24 -0.80
CA PHE A 195 -14.35 -1.13 -1.92
C PHE A 195 -13.08 -1.89 -2.30
N GLU A 196 -13.24 -3.03 -2.97
CA GLU A 196 -12.09 -3.89 -3.31
C GLU A 196 -11.02 -3.13 -4.10
N GLY A 197 -11.39 -2.16 -4.97
CA GLY A 197 -10.41 -1.32 -5.67
C GLY A 197 -9.56 -0.42 -4.78
N GLY A 198 -10.01 -0.15 -3.54
CA GLY A 198 -9.24 0.63 -2.57
C GLY A 198 -8.37 -0.22 -1.64
N ILE A 199 -8.79 -1.46 -1.35
CA ILE A 199 -8.18 -2.29 -0.29
C ILE A 199 -7.62 -3.63 -0.77
N ARG A 200 -8.02 -4.13 -1.95
CA ARG A 200 -7.50 -5.38 -2.51
C ARG A 200 -6.27 -5.10 -3.35
N VAL A 201 -5.12 -5.26 -2.76
CA VAL A 201 -3.81 -5.00 -3.38
C VAL A 201 -3.06 -6.30 -3.67
N PRO A 202 -2.06 -6.28 -4.57
CA PRO A 202 -1.18 -7.43 -4.78
C PRO A 202 -0.46 -7.80 -3.48
N LEU A 203 -0.35 -9.10 -3.22
CA LEU A 203 0.56 -9.65 -2.23
C LEU A 203 1.29 -10.85 -2.85
N LEU A 204 2.62 -10.72 -2.98
CA LEU A 204 3.47 -11.79 -3.46
C LEU A 204 4.53 -12.11 -2.40
N MET A 205 4.77 -13.40 -2.20
CA MET A 205 5.80 -13.88 -1.28
C MET A 205 6.75 -14.81 -2.02
N ARG A 206 8.04 -14.65 -1.79
CA ARG A 206 9.07 -15.50 -2.34
C ARG A 206 10.07 -15.90 -1.25
N TRP A 207 10.26 -17.19 -1.07
CA TRP A 207 11.25 -17.78 -0.17
C TRP A 207 11.62 -19.17 -0.71
N PRO A 208 12.58 -19.30 -1.63
CA PRO A 208 12.83 -20.55 -2.34
C PRO A 208 13.07 -21.75 -1.43
N ALA A 209 13.77 -21.58 -0.31
CA ALA A 209 13.99 -22.66 0.66
C ALA A 209 12.69 -23.19 1.31
N ARG A 210 11.56 -22.47 1.25
CA ARG A 210 10.33 -22.81 1.98
C ARG A 210 9.06 -22.76 1.15
N ILE A 211 8.99 -21.92 0.14
CA ILE A 211 7.79 -21.69 -0.68
C ILE A 211 8.07 -22.18 -2.10
N ALA A 212 7.34 -23.20 -2.53
CA ALA A 212 7.45 -23.71 -3.88
C ALA A 212 7.00 -22.67 -4.92
N ALA A 213 7.74 -22.57 -6.03
CA ALA A 213 7.38 -21.67 -7.11
C ALA A 213 5.98 -21.97 -7.65
N GLY A 214 5.25 -20.90 -8.05
CA GLY A 214 3.90 -21.03 -8.58
C GLY A 214 2.81 -21.34 -7.52
N THR A 215 3.15 -21.36 -6.22
CA THR A 215 2.17 -21.53 -5.15
C THR A 215 1.12 -20.40 -5.21
N ARG A 216 -0.16 -20.80 -5.18
CA ARG A 216 -1.29 -19.88 -5.07
C ARG A 216 -2.11 -20.24 -3.84
N VAL A 217 -2.49 -19.24 -3.06
CA VAL A 217 -3.33 -19.39 -1.86
C VAL A 217 -4.52 -18.47 -2.00
N ASN A 218 -5.71 -19.07 -1.97
CA ASN A 218 -6.98 -18.35 -2.00
C ASN A 218 -7.44 -18.15 -0.56
N GLY A 219 -7.06 -17.03 0.04
CA GLY A 219 -7.44 -16.69 1.40
C GLY A 219 -7.35 -15.20 1.62
N THR A 220 -8.14 -14.70 2.57
CA THR A 220 -8.11 -13.28 2.93
C THR A 220 -6.94 -13.01 3.86
N VAL A 221 -6.04 -12.14 3.44
CA VAL A 221 -4.86 -11.69 4.18
C VAL A 221 -4.89 -10.17 4.34
N SER A 222 -4.09 -9.64 5.25
CA SER A 222 -4.00 -8.21 5.51
C SER A 222 -2.57 -7.77 5.78
N HIS A 223 -2.27 -6.48 5.64
CA HIS A 223 -0.92 -5.93 5.88
C HIS A 223 -0.39 -6.24 7.27
N PHE A 224 -1.22 -6.30 8.30
CA PHE A 224 -0.77 -6.63 9.64
C PHE A 224 -0.28 -8.09 9.79
N ASP A 225 -0.59 -8.97 8.81
CA ASP A 225 -0.02 -10.33 8.75
C ASP A 225 1.47 -10.31 8.42
N ILE A 226 1.96 -9.26 7.75
CA ILE A 226 3.38 -9.10 7.41
C ILE A 226 4.22 -9.07 8.69
N PHE A 227 3.77 -8.38 9.73
CA PHE A 227 4.48 -8.33 11.02
C PHE A 227 4.60 -9.73 11.65
N ALA A 228 3.50 -10.46 11.77
CA ALA A 228 3.51 -11.80 12.35
C ALA A 228 4.34 -12.78 11.51
N THR A 229 4.26 -12.68 10.19
CA THR A 229 5.03 -13.51 9.25
C THR A 229 6.53 -13.21 9.34
N ALA A 230 6.92 -11.93 9.36
CA ALA A 230 8.32 -11.54 9.48
C ALA A 230 8.91 -11.96 10.85
N ALA A 231 8.16 -11.79 11.94
CA ALA A 231 8.55 -12.26 13.26
C ALA A 231 8.74 -13.78 13.29
N GLY A 232 7.79 -14.55 12.72
CA GLY A 232 7.87 -16.00 12.59
C GLY A 232 9.07 -16.45 11.75
N ALA A 233 9.33 -15.77 10.63
CA ALA A 233 10.49 -16.02 9.77
C ALA A 233 11.83 -15.78 10.49
N ALA A 234 11.87 -14.76 11.36
CA ALA A 234 13.03 -14.43 12.17
C ALA A 234 13.16 -15.28 13.44
N GLY A 235 12.24 -16.20 13.71
CA GLY A 235 12.19 -17.00 14.93
C GLY A 235 11.88 -16.20 16.20
N VAL A 236 11.27 -15.01 16.04
CA VAL A 236 10.91 -14.12 17.13
C VAL A 236 9.43 -14.26 17.47
N LYS A 237 9.10 -14.41 18.74
CA LYS A 237 7.71 -14.40 19.18
C LYS A 237 7.19 -12.96 19.27
N PRO A 238 6.02 -12.65 18.70
CA PRO A 238 5.37 -11.37 18.93
C PRO A 238 5.14 -11.10 20.43
N PRO A 239 5.02 -9.82 20.86
CA PRO A 239 4.70 -9.47 22.23
C PRO A 239 3.42 -10.18 22.71
N ALA A 240 3.43 -10.71 23.94
CA ALA A 240 2.27 -11.38 24.53
C ALA A 240 1.42 -10.44 25.42
N ASP A 241 1.87 -9.20 25.64
CA ASP A 241 1.23 -8.19 26.48
C ASP A 241 0.09 -7.42 25.76
N ARG A 242 -0.13 -7.73 24.50
CA ARG A 242 -1.13 -7.08 23.65
C ARG A 242 -1.67 -8.02 22.58
N VAL A 243 -2.87 -7.72 22.08
CA VAL A 243 -3.45 -8.43 20.93
C VAL A 243 -2.67 -8.09 19.67
N ILE A 244 -2.28 -9.11 18.91
CA ILE A 244 -1.71 -8.99 17.58
C ILE A 244 -2.74 -9.54 16.60
N ASP A 245 -3.33 -8.67 15.77
CA ASP A 245 -4.39 -9.03 14.82
C ASP A 245 -3.90 -9.88 13.64
N GLY A 246 -2.60 -9.79 13.34
CA GLY A 246 -1.95 -10.51 12.25
C GLY A 246 -1.68 -11.97 12.57
N ILE A 247 -1.69 -12.80 11.54
CA ILE A 247 -1.30 -14.21 11.58
C ILE A 247 0.00 -14.42 10.80
N ASP A 248 0.81 -15.40 11.23
CA ASP A 248 1.95 -15.86 10.42
C ASP A 248 1.43 -16.59 9.18
N LEU A 249 1.78 -16.12 8.00
CA LEU A 249 1.34 -16.69 6.73
C LEU A 249 2.17 -17.92 6.30
N ALA A 250 3.36 -18.13 6.86
CA ALA A 250 4.26 -19.21 6.46
C ALA A 250 3.58 -20.60 6.48
N PRO A 251 2.79 -21.00 7.48
CA PRO A 251 2.11 -22.31 7.51
C PRO A 251 1.17 -22.58 6.34
N TYR A 252 0.65 -21.52 5.72
CA TYR A 252 -0.35 -21.61 4.64
C TYR A 252 0.27 -21.60 3.25
N VAL A 253 1.49 -21.10 3.12
CA VAL A 253 2.17 -20.94 1.83
C VAL A 253 3.35 -21.91 1.64
N ASP A 254 3.90 -22.44 2.71
CA ASP A 254 5.03 -23.40 2.66
C ASP A 254 4.55 -24.85 2.41
N ALA A 255 5.46 -25.81 2.56
CA ALA A 255 5.16 -27.23 2.33
C ALA A 255 4.05 -27.81 3.21
N ARG A 256 3.73 -27.18 4.34
CA ARG A 256 2.65 -27.60 5.26
C ARG A 256 1.27 -27.44 4.64
N ARG A 257 1.08 -26.44 3.77
CA ARG A 257 -0.20 -26.17 3.09
C ARG A 257 -1.41 -26.21 4.01
N ALA A 258 -1.29 -25.65 5.21
CA ALA A 258 -2.39 -25.56 6.13
C ALA A 258 -3.58 -24.79 5.49
N PRO A 259 -4.84 -25.16 5.78
CA PRO A 259 -5.99 -24.41 5.29
C PRO A 259 -6.00 -23.01 5.89
N MET A 260 -6.23 -22.00 5.05
CA MET A 260 -6.39 -20.62 5.54
C MET A 260 -7.60 -20.51 6.47
N PRO A 261 -7.45 -19.89 7.64
CA PRO A 261 -8.56 -19.70 8.55
C PRO A 261 -9.59 -18.72 7.99
N ARG A 262 -10.85 -18.91 8.28
CA ARG A 262 -11.86 -17.87 8.08
C ARG A 262 -11.52 -16.69 9.00
N ARG A 263 -11.56 -15.48 8.47
CA ARG A 263 -11.20 -14.27 9.19
C ARG A 263 -12.27 -13.21 9.05
N THR A 264 -12.40 -12.41 10.11
CA THR A 264 -13.19 -11.19 10.08
C THR A 264 -12.23 -10.00 10.08
N LEU A 265 -12.33 -9.15 9.10
CA LEU A 265 -11.49 -7.96 8.94
C LEU A 265 -12.33 -6.69 9.00
N PHE A 266 -11.77 -5.63 9.57
CA PHE A 266 -12.45 -4.36 9.79
C PHE A 266 -11.67 -3.20 9.20
N TRP A 267 -12.39 -2.20 8.67
CA TRP A 267 -11.85 -0.93 8.20
C TRP A 267 -12.70 0.20 8.73
N LYS A 268 -12.05 1.31 9.10
CA LYS A 268 -12.73 2.48 9.66
C LYS A 268 -12.01 3.77 9.28
N SER A 269 -12.79 4.75 8.83
CA SER A 269 -12.35 6.12 8.59
C SER A 269 -13.48 7.04 9.06
N GLY A 270 -13.35 7.57 10.28
CA GLY A 270 -14.44 8.30 10.92
C GLY A 270 -15.69 7.44 11.09
N ALA A 271 -16.80 7.89 10.51
CA ALA A 271 -18.07 7.16 10.54
C ALA A 271 -18.23 6.16 9.36
N TYR A 272 -17.40 6.23 8.35
CA TYR A 272 -17.33 5.24 7.27
C TYR A 272 -16.64 3.97 7.79
N GLN A 273 -17.34 2.86 7.73
CA GLN A 273 -16.87 1.58 8.28
C GLN A 273 -17.14 0.44 7.30
N ALA A 274 -16.31 -0.58 7.37
CA ALA A 274 -16.55 -1.83 6.66
C ALA A 274 -16.12 -3.04 7.52
N VAL A 275 -16.79 -4.15 7.29
CA VAL A 275 -16.41 -5.46 7.81
C VAL A 275 -16.49 -6.49 6.69
N ARG A 276 -15.50 -7.35 6.61
CA ARG A 276 -15.52 -8.55 5.79
C ARG A 276 -15.43 -9.78 6.70
N ASP A 277 -16.41 -10.68 6.58
CA ASP A 277 -16.42 -11.96 7.29
C ASP A 277 -16.60 -13.11 6.29
N GLY A 278 -15.48 -13.75 5.92
CA GLY A 278 -15.45 -14.66 4.78
C GLY A 278 -15.72 -13.91 3.47
N ASP A 279 -16.79 -14.32 2.75
CA ASP A 279 -17.19 -13.67 1.50
C ASP A 279 -18.23 -12.57 1.70
N ALA A 280 -18.85 -12.47 2.86
CA ALA A 280 -19.80 -11.39 3.15
C ALA A 280 -19.04 -10.12 3.51
N LYS A 281 -19.38 -9.00 2.86
CA LYS A 281 -18.80 -7.68 3.11
C LYS A 281 -19.87 -6.62 3.27
N LEU A 282 -19.91 -6.01 4.45
CA LEU A 282 -20.79 -4.88 4.75
C LEU A 282 -19.98 -3.60 4.77
N GLN A 283 -20.48 -2.56 4.12
CA GLN A 283 -19.99 -1.18 4.25
C GLN A 283 -21.11 -0.30 4.81
N ILE A 284 -20.79 0.55 5.79
CA ILE A 284 -21.70 1.54 6.36
C ILE A 284 -21.17 2.91 5.96
N LEU A 285 -21.84 3.54 5.00
CA LEU A 285 -21.57 4.92 4.60
C LEU A 285 -22.21 5.87 5.62
N ASP A 286 -21.62 7.05 5.76
CA ASP A 286 -22.09 8.05 6.71
C ASP A 286 -23.07 9.06 6.08
N ILE A 287 -22.76 9.56 4.89
CA ILE A 287 -23.55 10.60 4.22
C ILE A 287 -23.78 10.23 2.74
N PRO A 288 -25.02 9.93 2.33
CA PRO A 288 -26.15 9.59 3.21
C PRO A 288 -25.85 8.29 3.98
N ARG A 289 -26.40 8.16 5.17
CA ARG A 289 -26.22 6.93 5.96
C ARG A 289 -26.87 5.76 5.21
N ARG A 290 -26.05 4.85 4.75
CA ARG A 290 -26.46 3.73 3.92
C ARG A 290 -25.61 2.49 4.20
N SER A 291 -26.26 1.34 4.27
CA SER A 291 -25.60 0.04 4.34
C SER A 291 -25.54 -0.57 2.95
N LEU A 292 -24.37 -1.06 2.57
CA LEU A 292 -24.14 -1.79 1.31
C LEU A 292 -23.61 -3.17 1.68
N LEU A 293 -24.27 -4.22 1.20
CA LEU A 293 -23.87 -5.60 1.46
C LEU A 293 -23.51 -6.30 0.15
N TYR A 294 -22.35 -6.97 0.14
CA TYR A 294 -21.85 -7.71 -1.01
C TYR A 294 -21.49 -9.15 -0.64
N ASP A 295 -21.73 -10.06 -1.56
CA ASP A 295 -21.21 -11.42 -1.55
C ASP A 295 -19.98 -11.48 -2.50
N LEU A 296 -18.77 -11.41 -1.93
CA LEU A 296 -17.53 -11.38 -2.71
C LEU A 296 -17.21 -12.73 -3.38
N GLY A 297 -17.85 -13.82 -2.97
CA GLY A 297 -17.73 -15.12 -3.63
C GLY A 297 -18.39 -15.11 -5.02
N GLY A 298 -19.58 -14.52 -5.10
CA GLY A 298 -20.33 -14.40 -6.33
C GLY A 298 -20.16 -13.08 -7.09
N ASP A 299 -19.77 -12.02 -6.37
CA ASP A 299 -19.58 -10.66 -6.91
C ASP A 299 -18.32 -10.01 -6.33
N PRO A 300 -17.12 -10.45 -6.71
CA PRO A 300 -15.86 -9.89 -6.19
C PRO A 300 -15.60 -8.44 -6.62
N THR A 301 -16.43 -7.89 -7.49
CA THR A 301 -16.33 -6.53 -8.03
C THR A 301 -17.34 -5.55 -7.41
N GLU A 302 -18.16 -6.02 -6.46
CA GLU A 302 -19.10 -5.21 -5.66
C GLU A 302 -20.09 -4.41 -6.53
N ARG A 303 -20.67 -5.07 -7.55
CA ARG A 303 -21.63 -4.44 -8.47
C ARG A 303 -23.07 -4.56 -8.00
N ARG A 304 -23.40 -5.57 -7.21
CA ARG A 304 -24.75 -5.86 -6.74
C ARG A 304 -24.88 -5.72 -5.23
N ASP A 305 -25.45 -4.59 -4.78
CA ASP A 305 -25.85 -4.41 -3.38
C ASP A 305 -27.06 -5.31 -3.06
N ILE A 306 -26.88 -6.23 -2.11
CA ILE A 306 -27.90 -7.19 -1.67
C ILE A 306 -28.47 -6.87 -0.27
N ALA A 307 -28.16 -5.70 0.30
CA ALA A 307 -28.57 -5.32 1.66
C ALA A 307 -30.08 -5.36 1.85
N GLY A 308 -30.86 -4.88 0.87
CA GLY A 308 -32.32 -4.82 0.96
C GLY A 308 -33.00 -6.18 1.10
N GLY A 309 -32.43 -7.23 0.49
CA GLY A 309 -32.94 -8.60 0.56
C GLY A 309 -32.38 -9.42 1.74
N ASN A 310 -31.40 -8.89 2.48
CA ASN A 310 -30.67 -9.65 3.51
C ASN A 310 -30.53 -8.89 4.85
N PRO A 311 -31.64 -8.43 5.46
CA PRO A 311 -31.60 -7.62 6.68
C PRO A 311 -30.95 -8.34 7.88
N ALA A 312 -31.12 -9.64 7.98
CA ALA A 312 -30.51 -10.44 9.06
C ALA A 312 -28.98 -10.42 8.95
N GLU A 313 -28.42 -10.55 7.74
CA GLU A 313 -26.97 -10.52 7.54
C GLU A 313 -26.39 -9.10 7.78
N VAL A 314 -27.10 -8.06 7.33
CA VAL A 314 -26.76 -6.67 7.65
C VAL A 314 -26.71 -6.46 9.17
N GLN A 315 -27.69 -6.98 9.92
CA GLN A 315 -27.76 -6.90 11.37
C GLN A 315 -26.57 -7.66 12.02
N ARG A 316 -26.29 -8.88 11.58
CA ARG A 316 -25.18 -9.70 12.07
C ARG A 316 -23.83 -8.99 11.88
N LEU A 317 -23.53 -8.51 10.67
CA LEU A 317 -22.27 -7.83 10.36
C LEU A 317 -22.16 -6.48 11.07
N THR A 318 -23.27 -5.75 11.24
CA THR A 318 -23.31 -4.53 12.04
C THR A 318 -22.99 -4.81 13.51
N ALA A 319 -23.45 -5.94 14.06
CA ALA A 319 -23.09 -6.33 15.42
C ALA A 319 -21.59 -6.61 15.56
N LEU A 320 -20.95 -7.23 14.57
CA LEU A 320 -19.49 -7.42 14.54
C LEU A 320 -18.74 -6.07 14.53
N ILE A 321 -19.16 -5.09 13.73
CA ILE A 321 -18.58 -3.73 13.74
C ILE A 321 -18.69 -3.10 15.13
N ARG A 322 -19.87 -3.17 15.76
CA ARG A 322 -20.10 -2.60 17.09
C ARG A 322 -19.22 -3.27 18.16
N ALA A 323 -19.11 -4.59 18.12
CA ALA A 323 -18.27 -5.35 19.05
C ALA A 323 -16.78 -5.00 18.89
N HIS A 324 -16.31 -4.83 17.64
CA HIS A 324 -14.96 -4.39 17.35
C HIS A 324 -14.74 -2.95 17.84
N ASP A 325 -15.64 -2.02 17.54
CA ASP A 325 -15.55 -0.61 17.97
C ASP A 325 -15.50 -0.45 19.50
N ALA A 326 -16.23 -1.28 20.23
CA ALA A 326 -16.22 -1.26 21.70
C ALA A 326 -14.84 -1.60 22.32
N GLN A 327 -13.96 -2.24 21.56
CA GLN A 327 -12.60 -2.62 21.98
C GLN A 327 -11.55 -1.59 21.53
N GLN A 328 -11.93 -0.62 20.67
CA GLN A 328 -10.99 0.35 20.12
C GLN A 328 -10.86 1.58 21.03
N ALA A 329 -9.65 2.14 21.07
CA ALA A 329 -9.45 3.45 21.68
C ALA A 329 -10.25 4.53 20.92
N ARG A 330 -10.73 5.51 21.64
CA ARG A 330 -11.33 6.69 21.00
C ARG A 330 -10.23 7.47 20.26
N PRO A 331 -10.57 8.07 19.09
CA PRO A 331 -9.63 9.00 18.43
C PRO A 331 -9.15 10.06 19.41
N SER A 332 -7.84 10.33 19.41
CA SER A 332 -7.25 11.35 20.30
C SER A 332 -7.65 12.78 19.92
N TRP A 333 -8.07 12.99 18.68
CA TRP A 333 -8.57 14.25 18.13
C TRP A 333 -9.65 13.98 17.07
N ALA A 334 -10.45 14.99 16.80
CA ALA A 334 -11.42 14.94 15.69
C ALA A 334 -10.71 14.99 14.33
N ALA A 335 -11.32 14.42 13.31
CA ALA A 335 -10.83 14.56 11.94
C ALA A 335 -10.75 16.06 11.55
N LEU A 336 -9.62 16.46 10.97
CA LEU A 336 -9.40 17.85 10.56
C LEU A 336 -10.26 18.23 9.36
N PHE A 337 -10.52 17.28 8.49
CA PHE A 337 -11.40 17.46 7.34
C PHE A 337 -12.07 16.13 6.93
N ARG A 338 -13.15 16.26 6.17
CA ARG A 338 -13.86 15.14 5.54
C ARG A 338 -13.97 15.42 4.05
N SER A 339 -13.46 14.52 3.24
CA SER A 339 -13.43 14.67 1.80
C SER A 339 -14.37 13.68 1.13
N PRO A 340 -15.30 14.13 0.25
CA PRO A 340 -16.11 13.23 -0.56
C PRO A 340 -15.26 12.57 -1.65
N VAL A 341 -15.42 11.28 -1.78
CA VAL A 341 -14.78 10.47 -2.83
C VAL A 341 -15.88 9.79 -3.64
N ALA A 342 -16.02 10.17 -4.90
CA ALA A 342 -16.95 9.51 -5.81
C ALA A 342 -16.50 8.05 -6.05
N ILE A 343 -17.42 7.09 -5.84
CA ILE A 343 -17.05 5.67 -5.82
C ILE A 343 -16.73 5.14 -7.23
N ASP A 344 -17.45 5.61 -8.24
CA ASP A 344 -17.40 5.06 -9.60
C ASP A 344 -16.84 6.04 -10.64
N ARG A 345 -16.28 7.16 -10.19
CA ARG A 345 -15.77 8.21 -11.07
C ARG A 345 -14.45 8.78 -10.57
N PRO A 346 -13.41 8.85 -11.44
CA PRO A 346 -12.19 9.54 -11.08
C PRO A 346 -12.41 11.06 -11.00
N LEU A 347 -11.57 11.75 -10.22
CA LEU A 347 -11.52 13.19 -10.20
C LEU A 347 -11.17 13.74 -11.60
N GLY A 348 -11.63 14.95 -11.92
CA GLY A 348 -11.42 15.56 -13.23
C GLY A 348 -12.45 15.19 -14.31
N THR A 349 -13.45 14.36 -13.97
CA THR A 349 -14.60 14.09 -14.84
C THR A 349 -15.87 14.72 -14.28
N PRO A 350 -16.83 15.16 -15.13
CA PRO A 350 -18.08 15.78 -14.67
C PRO A 350 -18.89 14.87 -13.73
N PRO A 351 -19.52 15.40 -12.68
CA PRO A 351 -20.44 14.67 -11.82
C PRO A 351 -21.60 14.06 -12.59
N ARG A 352 -22.11 12.91 -12.12
CA ARG A 352 -23.26 12.21 -12.69
C ARG A 352 -24.45 12.26 -11.72
N ALA A 353 -25.66 12.34 -12.25
CA ALA A 353 -26.86 12.24 -11.43
C ALA A 353 -26.94 10.89 -10.72
N GLY A 354 -27.27 10.89 -9.41
CA GLY A 354 -27.34 9.65 -8.62
C GLY A 354 -26.03 9.01 -8.24
N GLU A 355 -24.91 9.68 -8.46
CA GLU A 355 -23.55 9.23 -8.11
C GLU A 355 -23.43 8.97 -6.60
N ALA A 356 -22.76 7.87 -6.24
CA ALA A 356 -22.53 7.50 -4.85
C ALA A 356 -21.16 8.00 -4.37
N TYR A 357 -21.12 8.46 -3.11
CA TYR A 357 -19.92 8.94 -2.47
C TYR A 357 -19.62 8.17 -1.17
N SER A 358 -18.36 7.97 -0.88
CA SER A 358 -17.86 7.73 0.47
C SER A 358 -17.22 9.01 1.01
N TYR A 359 -17.13 9.14 2.33
CA TYR A 359 -16.45 10.26 2.96
C TYR A 359 -15.23 9.76 3.71
N TRP A 360 -14.08 10.14 3.24
CA TRP A 360 -12.83 9.89 3.93
C TRP A 360 -12.57 10.97 4.96
N SER A 361 -12.26 10.57 6.18
CA SER A 361 -11.96 11.47 7.31
C SER A 361 -10.48 11.35 7.67
N ASN A 362 -9.82 12.50 7.83
CA ASN A 362 -8.39 12.60 8.16
C ASN A 362 -8.17 13.54 9.34
#